data_ee205cad51855665003646c9d56b6e50
#
_entry.id   ee205cad51855665003646c9d56b6e50
#
_cell.length_a   1.000
_cell.length_b   1.000
_cell.length_c   1.000
_cell.angle_alpha   90.00
_cell.angle_beta   90.00
_cell.angle_gamma   90.00
#
_symmetry.space_group_name_H-M   'P 1'
#
loop_
_entity.id
_entity.type
_entity.pdbx_description
1 polymer ?
#
loop_
_entity_poly.entity_id
_entity_poly.type
_entity_poly.pdbx_seq_one_letter_code
_entity_poly.pdbx_strand_id
1 'polypeptide(L)'
;MKKIILLGLVLGLGGCAATTDMMNNQYMSVIPTSTDLNGFWTGNNGPYAVTYSFNKDGTGLMCSSWNGKDSIEKLKVNGNEIIVQSGLKQTIKSKTDSKLELKVNYYGGGSYQYSPDPNLQNASPYCEKALRN
;
A
#
# COMPACT_ATOMS: atom_id res chain seq x y z
N MET A 1 -24.10 29.47 -54.15
CA MET A 1 -23.61 28.22 -53.52
C MET A 1 -22.93 28.58 -52.21
N LYS A 2 -23.54 28.22 -51.12
CA LYS A 2 -22.96 28.41 -49.81
C LYS A 2 -22.19 27.17 -49.44
N LYS A 3 -20.87 27.28 -49.29
CA LYS A 3 -20.05 26.22 -48.73
C LYS A 3 -20.22 26.24 -47.23
N ILE A 4 -20.82 25.19 -46.68
CA ILE A 4 -20.90 24.97 -45.25
C ILE A 4 -19.56 24.34 -44.85
N ILE A 5 -18.73 25.17 -44.17
CA ILE A 5 -17.54 24.65 -43.53
C ILE A 5 -17.98 24.02 -42.19
N LEU A 6 -18.05 22.72 -42.16
CA LEU A 6 -18.25 21.99 -40.92
C LEU A 6 -16.94 22.07 -40.12
N LEU A 7 -16.91 23.00 -39.17
CA LEU A 7 -15.82 23.10 -38.22
C LEU A 7 -15.99 21.96 -37.25
N GLY A 8 -15.27 20.88 -37.49
CA GLY A 8 -15.22 19.75 -36.57
C GLY A 8 -14.58 20.20 -35.25
N LEU A 9 -15.42 20.30 -34.22
CA LEU A 9 -14.96 20.53 -32.85
C LEU A 9 -14.32 19.24 -32.38
N VAL A 10 -13.01 19.16 -32.49
CA VAL A 10 -12.25 18.09 -31.82
C VAL A 10 -12.27 18.38 -30.32
N LEU A 11 -13.21 17.80 -29.62
CA LEU A 11 -13.18 17.73 -28.18
C LEU A 11 -12.00 16.81 -27.80
N GLY A 12 -10.87 17.42 -27.54
CA GLY A 12 -9.76 16.73 -26.91
C GLY A 12 -10.21 16.25 -25.54
N LEU A 13 -10.52 14.97 -25.42
CA LEU A 13 -10.68 14.32 -24.14
C LEU A 13 -9.28 14.25 -23.50
N GLY A 14 -8.90 15.34 -22.85
CA GLY A 14 -7.77 15.32 -21.93
C GLY A 14 -8.12 14.38 -20.78
N GLY A 15 -7.65 13.15 -20.86
CA GLY A 15 -7.79 12.22 -19.74
C GLY A 15 -7.12 12.83 -18.51
N CYS A 16 -7.86 13.02 -17.44
CA CYS A 16 -7.28 13.34 -16.14
C CYS A 16 -6.38 12.19 -15.74
N ALA A 17 -5.06 12.42 -15.70
CA ALA A 17 -4.15 11.44 -15.14
C ALA A 17 -4.51 11.21 -13.66
N ALA A 18 -4.54 9.94 -13.25
CA ALA A 18 -4.76 9.59 -11.85
C ALA A 18 -3.67 10.22 -10.99
N THR A 19 -4.07 10.95 -9.94
CA THR A 19 -3.15 11.68 -9.07
C THR A 19 -2.83 10.94 -7.78
N THR A 20 -3.51 9.81 -7.52
CA THR A 20 -3.30 8.98 -6.33
C THR A 20 -3.07 7.53 -6.72
N ASP A 21 -2.35 6.79 -5.88
CA ASP A 21 -2.10 5.36 -6.09
C ASP A 21 -3.39 4.56 -6.15
N MET A 22 -4.39 4.94 -5.37
CA MET A 22 -5.69 4.26 -5.35
C MET A 22 -6.45 4.42 -6.67
N MET A 23 -6.34 5.60 -7.30
CA MET A 23 -6.98 5.87 -8.59
C MET A 23 -6.25 5.19 -9.74
N ASN A 24 -4.95 4.97 -9.60
CA ASN A 24 -4.10 4.28 -10.57
C ASN A 24 -3.68 2.91 -10.04
N ASN A 25 -4.66 2.12 -9.61
CA ASN A 25 -4.42 0.84 -8.96
C ASN A 25 -3.90 -0.22 -9.93
N GLN A 26 -2.65 -0.62 -9.76
CA GLN A 26 -1.98 -1.65 -10.55
C GLN A 26 -1.75 -2.96 -9.78
N TYR A 27 -2.35 -3.12 -8.62
CA TYR A 27 -2.14 -4.28 -7.76
C TYR A 27 -2.27 -5.62 -8.51
N MET A 28 -3.29 -5.77 -9.33
CA MET A 28 -3.56 -7.02 -10.04
C MET A 28 -2.48 -7.38 -11.06
N SER A 29 -1.79 -6.39 -11.61
CA SER A 29 -0.75 -6.60 -12.63
C SER A 29 0.65 -6.78 -12.03
N VAL A 30 0.83 -6.49 -10.74
CA VAL A 30 2.12 -6.61 -10.07
C VAL A 30 2.41 -8.08 -9.77
N ILE A 31 3.62 -8.50 -10.11
CA ILE A 31 4.12 -9.84 -9.80
C ILE A 31 4.97 -9.74 -8.53
N PRO A 32 4.63 -10.48 -7.47
CA PRO A 32 5.44 -10.46 -6.26
C PRO A 32 6.82 -11.06 -6.52
N THR A 33 7.85 -10.48 -5.88
CA THR A 33 9.22 -10.95 -5.94
C THR A 33 9.67 -11.44 -4.56
N SER A 34 10.63 -12.35 -4.55
CA SER A 34 11.23 -12.81 -3.29
C SER A 34 11.75 -11.63 -2.48
N THR A 35 11.55 -11.67 -1.19
CA THR A 35 11.98 -10.63 -0.26
C THR A 35 12.59 -11.24 1.00
N ASP A 36 13.45 -10.47 1.66
CA ASP A 36 13.95 -10.81 2.99
C ASP A 36 13.00 -10.34 4.11
N LEU A 37 11.94 -9.62 3.75
CA LEU A 37 10.86 -9.31 4.69
C LEU A 37 10.13 -10.60 5.05
N ASN A 38 9.95 -10.82 6.34
CA ASN A 38 9.29 -12.02 6.86
C ASN A 38 8.68 -11.74 8.23
N GLY A 39 7.52 -12.36 8.49
CA GLY A 39 6.84 -12.25 9.78
C GLY A 39 6.03 -10.99 9.96
N PHE A 40 5.74 -10.69 11.22
CA PHE A 40 4.89 -9.58 11.61
C PHE A 40 5.72 -8.35 12.01
N TRP A 41 5.29 -7.20 11.53
CA TRP A 41 5.90 -5.89 11.81
C TRP A 41 4.81 -4.90 12.17
N THR A 42 4.90 -4.27 13.33
CA THR A 42 3.87 -3.37 13.84
C THR A 42 4.42 -1.98 14.08
N GLY A 43 3.62 -0.97 13.78
CA GLY A 43 3.91 0.44 14.02
C GLY A 43 2.67 1.29 13.80
N ASN A 44 2.88 2.58 13.69
CA ASN A 44 1.79 3.54 13.47
C ASN A 44 2.00 4.25 12.13
N ASN A 45 0.92 4.38 11.39
CA ASN A 45 0.85 5.20 10.19
C ASN A 45 -0.12 6.35 10.50
N GLY A 46 0.44 7.48 10.99
CA GLY A 46 -0.38 8.54 11.54
C GLY A 46 -1.23 8.03 12.73
N PRO A 47 -2.57 8.19 12.69
CA PRO A 47 -3.44 7.70 13.76
C PRO A 47 -3.71 6.20 13.69
N TYR A 48 -3.35 5.53 12.58
CA TYR A 48 -3.61 4.11 12.40
C TYR A 48 -2.56 3.26 13.11
N ALA A 49 -3.01 2.24 13.84
CA ALA A 49 -2.16 1.13 14.24
C ALA A 49 -2.09 0.15 13.07
N VAL A 50 -0.90 -0.15 12.60
CA VAL A 50 -0.69 -0.97 11.40
C VAL A 50 0.20 -2.15 11.71
N THR A 51 -0.20 -3.33 11.28
CA THR A 51 0.61 -4.54 11.32
C THR A 51 0.70 -5.14 9.93
N TYR A 52 1.93 -5.37 9.48
CA TYR A 52 2.23 -6.10 8.26
C TYR A 52 2.53 -7.56 8.58
N SER A 53 2.06 -8.45 7.73
CA SER A 53 2.48 -9.84 7.70
C SER A 53 3.13 -10.10 6.35
N PHE A 54 4.42 -10.42 6.36
CA PHE A 54 5.18 -10.68 5.13
C PHE A 54 5.52 -12.15 4.99
N ASN A 55 5.41 -12.66 3.77
CA ASN A 55 5.92 -13.95 3.35
C ASN A 55 7.16 -13.76 2.47
N LYS A 56 8.08 -14.69 2.52
CA LYS A 56 9.34 -14.62 1.76
C LYS A 56 9.14 -14.60 0.25
N ASP A 57 8.00 -15.06 -0.23
CA ASP A 57 7.67 -15.05 -1.68
C ASP A 57 7.17 -13.68 -2.18
N GLY A 58 7.09 -12.67 -1.32
CA GLY A 58 6.64 -11.33 -1.66
C GLY A 58 5.13 -11.12 -1.53
N THR A 59 4.39 -12.10 -1.04
CA THR A 59 2.97 -11.92 -0.67
C THR A 59 2.85 -11.53 0.79
N GLY A 60 1.71 -10.99 1.18
CA GLY A 60 1.46 -10.66 2.57
C GLY A 60 0.12 -9.98 2.80
N LEU A 61 -0.02 -9.45 4.01
CA LEU A 61 -1.21 -8.75 4.47
C LEU A 61 -0.82 -7.45 5.16
N MET A 62 -1.65 -6.44 4.97
CA MET A 62 -1.61 -5.19 5.73
C MET A 62 -2.88 -5.07 6.55
N CYS A 63 -2.75 -5.01 7.86
CA CYS A 63 -3.87 -4.82 8.78
C CYS A 63 -3.76 -3.47 9.44
N SER A 64 -4.85 -2.71 9.46
CA SER A 64 -4.88 -1.39 10.08
C SER A 64 -6.14 -1.20 10.92
N SER A 65 -6.00 -0.43 11.99
CA SER A 65 -7.07 -0.12 12.92
C SER A 65 -6.97 1.31 13.40
N TRP A 66 -8.10 2.00 13.38
CA TRP A 66 -8.24 3.33 13.95
C TRP A 66 -9.69 3.62 14.27
N ASN A 67 -9.98 3.99 15.52
CA ASN A 67 -11.29 4.47 15.96
C ASN A 67 -12.44 3.54 15.56
N GLY A 68 -12.26 2.23 15.77
CA GLY A 68 -13.25 1.21 15.42
C GLY A 68 -13.35 0.87 13.94
N LYS A 69 -12.53 1.50 13.10
CA LYS A 69 -12.40 1.17 11.67
C LYS A 69 -11.22 0.25 11.48
N ASP A 70 -11.51 -1.00 11.18
CA ASP A 70 -10.52 -2.04 11.00
C ASP A 70 -10.54 -2.52 9.57
N SER A 71 -9.36 -2.77 8.99
CA SER A 71 -9.25 -3.34 7.68
C SER A 71 -8.05 -4.27 7.55
N ILE A 72 -8.19 -5.27 6.70
CA ILE A 72 -7.12 -6.16 6.31
C ILE A 72 -7.12 -6.26 4.78
N GLU A 73 -5.95 -6.09 4.18
CA GLU A 73 -5.79 -6.10 2.74
C GLU A 73 -4.60 -6.95 2.34
N LYS A 74 -4.69 -7.57 1.19
CA LYS A 74 -3.56 -8.27 0.58
C LYS A 74 -2.52 -7.27 0.09
N LEU A 75 -1.26 -7.65 0.13
CA LEU A 75 -0.17 -6.88 -0.43
C LEU A 75 0.76 -7.75 -1.26
N LYS A 76 1.53 -7.09 -2.11
CA LYS A 76 2.62 -7.68 -2.88
C LYS A 76 3.87 -6.84 -2.70
N VAL A 77 5.00 -7.50 -2.52
CA VAL A 77 6.31 -6.86 -2.53
C VAL A 77 6.93 -7.09 -3.90
N ASN A 78 7.33 -6.02 -4.54
CA ASN A 78 8.08 -6.06 -5.80
C ASN A 78 9.34 -5.21 -5.65
N GLY A 79 10.50 -5.84 -5.53
CA GLY A 79 11.75 -5.14 -5.25
C GLY A 79 11.68 -4.39 -3.92
N ASN A 80 11.80 -3.07 -3.98
CA ASN A 80 11.70 -2.19 -2.82
C ASN A 80 10.32 -1.52 -2.65
N GLU A 81 9.32 -1.98 -3.40
CA GLU A 81 7.95 -1.45 -3.32
C GLU A 81 7.00 -2.46 -2.67
N ILE A 82 6.08 -1.94 -1.89
CA ILE A 82 4.93 -2.66 -1.36
C ILE A 82 3.69 -2.07 -2.01
N ILE A 83 2.90 -2.91 -2.68
CA ILE A 83 1.66 -2.53 -3.33
C ILE A 83 0.51 -3.23 -2.61
N VAL A 84 -0.41 -2.45 -2.07
CA VAL A 84 -1.58 -2.94 -1.34
C VAL A 84 -2.75 -3.08 -2.30
N GLN A 85 -3.66 -3.95 -1.99
CA GLN A 85 -4.83 -4.28 -2.81
C GLN A 85 -5.68 -3.06 -3.17
N SER A 86 -5.76 -2.07 -2.30
CA SER A 86 -6.42 -0.78 -2.56
C SER A 86 -5.68 0.10 -3.56
N GLY A 87 -4.45 -0.24 -3.93
CA GLY A 87 -3.57 0.53 -4.80
C GLY A 87 -2.54 1.37 -4.06
N LEU A 88 -2.60 1.44 -2.75
CA LEU A 88 -1.60 2.15 -1.94
C LEU A 88 -0.22 1.56 -2.21
N LYS A 89 0.75 2.43 -2.49
CA LYS A 89 2.15 2.06 -2.72
C LYS A 89 3.03 2.64 -1.63
N GLN A 90 4.00 1.86 -1.22
CA GLN A 90 5.00 2.27 -0.25
C GLN A 90 6.37 1.83 -0.72
N THR A 91 7.37 2.66 -0.46
CA THR A 91 8.76 2.34 -0.76
C THR A 91 9.47 1.90 0.52
N ILE A 92 10.17 0.79 0.46
CA ILE A 92 11.04 0.33 1.55
C ILE A 92 12.27 1.21 1.56
N LYS A 93 12.37 2.10 2.54
CA LYS A 93 13.50 3.02 2.71
C LYS A 93 14.69 2.34 3.34
N SER A 94 14.43 1.53 4.35
CA SER A 94 15.46 0.77 5.05
C SER A 94 14.82 -0.40 5.80
N LYS A 95 15.60 -1.45 5.98
CA LYS A 95 15.22 -2.60 6.79
C LYS A 95 16.44 -3.11 7.53
N THR A 96 16.31 -3.23 8.84
CA THR A 96 17.26 -3.91 9.73
C THR A 96 16.52 -5.02 10.47
N ASP A 97 17.22 -5.78 11.31
CA ASP A 97 16.58 -6.83 12.12
C ASP A 97 15.58 -6.27 13.13
N SER A 98 15.68 -4.98 13.47
CA SER A 98 14.84 -4.35 14.50
C SER A 98 13.94 -3.23 13.98
N LYS A 99 14.09 -2.81 12.73
CA LYS A 99 13.34 -1.67 12.20
C LYS A 99 13.11 -1.78 10.69
N LEU A 100 11.88 -1.48 10.30
CA LEU A 100 11.47 -1.32 8.92
C LEU A 100 10.96 0.11 8.74
N GLU A 101 11.52 0.87 7.79
CA GLU A 101 11.05 2.20 7.44
C GLU A 101 10.42 2.19 6.05
N LEU A 102 9.17 2.62 5.97
CA LEU A 102 8.40 2.70 4.74
C LEU A 102 8.01 4.15 4.45
N LYS A 103 8.14 4.54 3.18
CA LYS A 103 7.67 5.83 2.70
C LYS A 103 6.40 5.63 1.88
N VAL A 104 5.37 6.40 2.17
CA VAL A 104 4.13 6.41 1.38
C VAL A 104 4.33 7.29 0.15
N ASN A 105 4.03 6.75 -1.04
CA ASN A 105 4.36 7.34 -2.34
C ASN A 105 3.22 8.19 -2.92
N TYR A 106 2.56 9.01 -2.10
CA TYR A 106 1.60 9.98 -2.61
C TYR A 106 1.88 11.38 -2.05
N TYR A 107 1.28 12.38 -2.67
CA TYR A 107 1.45 13.78 -2.25
C TYR A 107 1.01 13.95 -0.79
N GLY A 108 1.90 14.51 0.03
CA GLY A 108 1.69 14.64 1.47
C GLY A 108 1.96 13.37 2.27
N GLY A 109 2.38 12.29 1.63
CA GLY A 109 2.77 11.06 2.30
C GLY A 109 4.07 11.21 3.09
N GLY A 110 4.18 10.52 4.23
CA GLY A 110 5.34 10.51 5.10
C GLY A 110 6.05 9.18 5.16
N SER A 111 7.09 9.13 5.97
CA SER A 111 7.79 7.89 6.32
C SER A 111 7.37 7.42 7.70
N TYR A 112 7.20 6.11 7.84
CA TYR A 112 6.75 5.47 9.07
C TYR A 112 7.65 4.30 9.41
N GLN A 113 7.79 4.02 10.69
CA GLN A 113 8.67 2.97 11.20
C GLN A 113 7.86 1.85 11.85
N TYR A 114 8.31 0.63 11.61
CA TYR A 114 7.70 -0.59 12.14
C TYR A 114 8.76 -1.44 12.80
N SER A 115 8.38 -2.15 13.84
CA SER A 115 9.26 -3.05 14.59
C SER A 115 8.77 -4.49 14.49
N PRO A 116 9.66 -5.48 14.55
CA PRO A 116 9.24 -6.88 14.59
C PRO A 116 8.29 -7.13 15.76
N ASP A 117 7.23 -7.87 15.50
CA ASP A 117 6.19 -8.18 16.49
C ASP A 117 5.74 -9.64 16.35
N PRO A 118 6.67 -10.60 16.56
CA PRO A 118 6.41 -12.01 16.25
C PRO A 118 5.24 -12.61 17.01
N ASN A 119 4.91 -12.08 18.18
CA ASN A 119 3.79 -12.53 19.00
C ASN A 119 2.57 -11.63 18.91
N LEU A 120 2.57 -10.62 18.01
CA LEU A 120 1.47 -9.68 17.81
C LEU A 120 1.08 -8.92 19.09
N GLN A 121 2.04 -8.68 19.99
CA GLN A 121 1.81 -8.03 21.27
C GLN A 121 1.50 -6.53 21.13
N ASN A 122 2.01 -5.91 20.08
CA ASN A 122 1.81 -4.47 19.83
C ASN A 122 0.74 -4.21 18.75
N ALA A 123 0.23 -5.26 18.15
CA ALA A 123 -0.86 -5.16 17.19
C ALA A 123 -2.17 -4.73 17.86
N SER A 124 -3.06 -4.09 17.11
CA SER A 124 -4.41 -3.84 17.60
C SER A 124 -5.13 -5.16 17.92
N PRO A 125 -6.15 -5.15 18.79
CA PRO A 125 -6.92 -6.37 19.08
C PRO A 125 -7.50 -7.03 17.84
N TYR A 126 -7.99 -6.23 16.90
CA TYR A 126 -8.49 -6.73 15.62
C TYR A 126 -7.38 -7.43 14.81
N CYS A 127 -6.25 -6.75 14.63
CA CYS A 127 -5.13 -7.28 13.83
C CYS A 127 -4.50 -8.51 14.47
N GLU A 128 -4.38 -8.52 15.79
CA GLU A 128 -3.91 -9.72 16.50
C GLU A 128 -4.77 -10.93 16.17
N LYS A 129 -6.08 -10.78 16.27
CA LYS A 129 -7.02 -11.87 15.99
C LYS A 129 -7.02 -12.26 14.51
N ALA A 130 -7.05 -11.27 13.61
CA ALA A 130 -7.12 -11.51 12.17
C ALA A 130 -5.86 -12.18 11.62
N LEU A 131 -4.68 -11.83 12.15
CA LEU A 131 -3.40 -12.31 11.65
C LEU A 131 -2.94 -13.63 12.29
N ARG A 132 -3.48 -14.02 13.43
CA ARG A 132 -3.17 -15.31 14.07
C ARG A 132 -3.83 -16.50 13.38
N ASN A 133 -4.87 -16.29 12.66
CA ASN A 133 -5.66 -17.36 12.04
C ASN A 133 -5.14 -17.71 10.64
#